data_08d7756c3c5eab20eda69daa63ed62ed
#
_entry.id   08d7756c3c5eab20eda69daa63ed62ed
#
_cell.length_a   1.000
_cell.length_b   1.000
_cell.length_c   1.000
_cell.angle_alpha   90.00
_cell.angle_beta   90.00
_cell.angle_gamma   90.00
#
_symmetry.space_group_name_H-M   'P 1'
#
loop_
_entity.id
_entity.type
_entity.pdbx_description
1 polymer ?
#
loop_
_entity_poly.entity_id
_entity_poly.type
_entity_poly.pdbx_seq_one_letter_code
_entity_poly.pdbx_strand_id
1 'polypeptide(L)'
;MYQKRLYYMEQIQTYFTDDDTEKGFSTLLKTMFNNLDTTQHTNFDENVRKQFIGSAQSLATYFNGVATNLQELQGTLNNEIKSTVDNVNSIAEKIALINKQINQVEINGGHANELRDKRALLVDELSAIVPVEISEVPITNSNYPDMDLGINKYTVKINGQTMVDGYDYRTLSYEAREQKINQTDIDGLYDLTWSDTGVKFNAASASMGGSLRALFEMRDGNNAENFTGKIGTEAGSIQNTVVDGRTVTQITVKNPSMTDVEKLSIAEQGIITVLNNDYLYSDFTMNADGSYTFTLKQELNASQRSKFLGESVSIGKSVDAMGIPYYMSQMNQFLRSFTKAFNDIERGDAADPAVDLNGKEMGSFFVGKRALGGEYDFTDTQISSGSNTYYQLTALNFAVNSESITDPGRFAAVTRSEYTDGVDKYTLLDRLKKLESDTKLYRGTGADDFLQCLLSDISVDTEEAELFSKNYSNIESTIDMQRQSVSGVDEDEEALDLVKFQNAYNLASKMVSVMAEMYDRLILETGV
;
A
#
# COMPACT_ATOMS: atom_id res chain seq x y z
N MET A 1 -9.93 -11.41 -1.81
CA MET A 1 -9.23 -10.45 -0.92
C MET A 1 -8.10 -11.13 -0.15
N TYR A 2 -8.38 -12.01 0.81
CA TYR A 2 -7.38 -12.59 1.73
C TYR A 2 -6.29 -13.44 1.06
N GLN A 3 -6.59 -14.22 0.01
CA GLN A 3 -5.58 -14.94 -0.78
C GLN A 3 -4.54 -14.00 -1.39
N LYS A 4 -4.98 -12.84 -1.90
CA LYS A 4 -4.10 -11.84 -2.48
C LYS A 4 -3.23 -11.17 -1.41
N ARG A 5 -3.84 -10.84 -0.25
CA ARG A 5 -3.12 -10.30 0.89
C ARG A 5 -2.06 -11.29 1.39
N LEU A 6 -2.43 -12.55 1.59
CA LEU A 6 -1.52 -13.62 2.01
C LEU A 6 -0.30 -13.73 1.08
N TYR A 7 -0.55 -13.79 -0.23
CA TYR A 7 0.51 -13.88 -1.24
C TYR A 7 1.56 -12.75 -1.11
N TYR A 8 1.12 -11.51 -0.91
CA TYR A 8 2.05 -10.38 -0.77
C TYR A 8 2.69 -10.30 0.61
N MET A 9 1.99 -10.72 1.66
CA MET A 9 2.55 -10.82 3.01
C MET A 9 3.69 -11.84 3.07
N GLU A 10 3.53 -13.00 2.44
CA GLU A 10 4.59 -14.00 2.33
C GLU A 10 5.83 -13.46 1.58
N GLN A 11 5.63 -12.65 0.53
CA GLN A 11 6.75 -11.98 -0.15
C GLN A 11 7.46 -10.99 0.76
N ILE A 12 6.71 -10.15 1.50
CA ILE A 12 7.29 -9.21 2.47
C ILE A 12 8.07 -9.98 3.54
N GLN A 13 7.51 -11.07 4.07
CA GLN A 13 8.19 -11.91 5.05
C GLN A 13 9.54 -12.43 4.55
N THR A 14 9.62 -12.82 3.27
CA THR A 14 10.87 -13.29 2.66
C THR A 14 11.97 -12.23 2.67
N TYR A 15 11.63 -10.93 2.56
CA TYR A 15 12.63 -9.85 2.60
C TYR A 15 13.26 -9.65 4.00
N PHE A 16 12.57 -10.09 5.04
CA PHE A 16 13.03 -10.00 6.44
C PHE A 16 13.55 -11.33 6.99
N THR A 17 13.74 -12.35 6.14
CA THR A 17 14.25 -13.65 6.58
C THR A 17 15.62 -13.50 7.22
N ASP A 18 15.80 -14.13 8.38
CA ASP A 18 17.03 -14.20 9.14
C ASP A 18 17.12 -15.55 9.83
N ASP A 19 17.75 -16.52 9.15
CA ASP A 19 17.88 -17.90 9.60
C ASP A 19 19.33 -18.40 9.46
N ASP A 20 19.55 -19.66 9.74
CA ASP A 20 20.89 -20.28 9.67
C ASP A 20 21.47 -20.30 8.25
N THR A 21 20.64 -20.19 7.23
CA THR A 21 21.04 -20.24 5.81
C THR A 21 21.19 -18.85 5.21
N GLU A 22 20.33 -17.90 5.63
CA GLU A 22 20.34 -16.51 5.16
C GLU A 22 20.60 -15.56 6.34
N LYS A 23 21.75 -14.88 6.29
CA LYS A 23 22.15 -13.92 7.31
C LYS A 23 21.38 -12.62 7.14
N GLY A 24 20.41 -12.40 8.01
CA GLY A 24 19.62 -11.19 8.06
C GLY A 24 20.12 -10.18 9.10
N PHE A 25 19.21 -9.34 9.55
CA PHE A 25 19.47 -8.22 10.43
C PHE A 25 20.15 -8.61 11.75
N SER A 26 19.61 -9.61 12.47
CA SER A 26 20.11 -9.96 13.82
C SER A 26 21.53 -10.48 13.76
N THR A 27 21.87 -11.27 12.73
CA THR A 27 23.23 -11.76 12.50
C THR A 27 24.19 -10.61 12.17
N LEU A 28 23.77 -9.67 11.31
CA LEU A 28 24.59 -8.52 10.91
C LEU A 28 24.81 -7.55 12.08
N LEU A 29 23.75 -7.25 12.84
CA LEU A 29 23.83 -6.38 14.02
C LEU A 29 24.76 -6.98 15.08
N LYS A 30 24.56 -8.25 15.42
CA LYS A 30 25.41 -8.97 16.37
C LYS A 30 26.87 -9.03 15.91
N THR A 31 27.12 -9.25 14.62
CA THR A 31 28.47 -9.22 14.05
C THR A 31 29.09 -7.84 14.20
N MET A 32 28.35 -6.77 13.97
CA MET A 32 28.83 -5.40 14.15
C MET A 32 29.22 -5.13 15.62
N PHE A 33 28.37 -5.48 16.59
CA PHE A 33 28.67 -5.28 18.01
C PHE A 33 29.82 -6.20 18.53
N ASN A 34 29.92 -7.43 18.01
CA ASN A 34 31.08 -8.30 18.31
C ASN A 34 32.41 -7.72 17.78
N ASN A 35 32.38 -7.14 16.57
CA ASN A 35 33.55 -6.46 16.01
C ASN A 35 33.89 -5.20 16.83
N LEU A 36 32.89 -4.47 17.32
CA LEU A 36 33.09 -3.34 18.23
C LEU A 36 33.77 -3.78 19.54
N ASP A 37 33.32 -4.89 20.15
CA ASP A 37 33.91 -5.48 21.35
C ASP A 37 35.37 -5.91 21.11
N THR A 38 35.63 -6.56 19.97
CA THR A 38 37.00 -6.93 19.58
C THR A 38 37.90 -5.72 19.44
N THR A 39 37.39 -4.60 18.94
CA THR A 39 38.13 -3.33 18.81
C THR A 39 38.62 -2.83 20.17
N GLN A 40 37.81 -2.94 21.21
CA GLN A 40 38.18 -2.57 22.58
C GLN A 40 39.34 -3.41 23.14
N HIS A 41 39.38 -4.71 22.82
CA HIS A 41 40.37 -5.65 23.40
C HIS A 41 41.70 -5.70 22.65
N THR A 42 41.82 -5.09 21.48
CA THR A 42 42.98 -5.17 20.59
C THR A 42 43.75 -3.85 20.45
N ASN A 43 43.62 -2.92 21.40
CA ASN A 43 44.24 -1.59 21.36
C ASN A 43 44.01 -0.84 20.04
N PHE A 44 42.79 -0.98 19.46
CA PHE A 44 42.37 -0.26 18.26
C PHE A 44 43.25 -0.47 17.03
N ASP A 45 43.71 -1.71 16.80
CA ASP A 45 44.36 -2.08 15.55
C ASP A 45 43.54 -1.63 14.33
N GLU A 46 44.20 -1.08 13.33
CA GLU A 46 43.55 -0.57 12.10
C GLU A 46 42.70 -1.64 11.38
N ASN A 47 43.17 -2.90 11.39
CA ASN A 47 42.43 -3.99 10.74
C ASN A 47 41.13 -4.31 11.47
N VAL A 48 41.13 -4.23 12.81
CA VAL A 48 39.92 -4.48 13.61
C VAL A 48 38.92 -3.34 13.43
N ARG A 49 39.39 -2.09 13.33
CA ARG A 49 38.52 -0.95 12.94
C ARG A 49 37.90 -1.15 11.56
N LYS A 50 38.71 -1.59 10.57
CA LYS A 50 38.20 -1.93 9.23
C LYS A 50 37.13 -3.01 9.26
N GLN A 51 37.28 -4.03 10.12
CA GLN A 51 36.27 -5.08 10.30
C GLN A 51 34.96 -4.53 10.88
N PHE A 52 35.05 -3.67 11.90
CA PHE A 52 33.88 -3.00 12.46
C PHE A 52 33.17 -2.14 11.40
N ILE A 53 33.90 -1.25 10.72
CA ILE A 53 33.37 -0.39 9.67
C ILE A 53 32.73 -1.23 8.54
N GLY A 54 33.40 -2.32 8.14
CA GLY A 54 32.86 -3.25 7.12
C GLY A 54 31.57 -3.93 7.56
N SER A 55 31.44 -4.32 8.84
CA SER A 55 30.20 -4.88 9.37
C SER A 55 29.07 -3.84 9.47
N ALA A 56 29.39 -2.59 9.82
CA ALA A 56 28.43 -1.49 9.78
C ALA A 56 27.96 -1.17 8.35
N GLN A 57 28.86 -1.24 7.35
CA GLN A 57 28.49 -1.13 5.94
C GLN A 57 27.58 -2.26 5.48
N SER A 58 27.83 -3.50 5.94
CA SER A 58 26.98 -4.65 5.63
C SER A 58 25.56 -4.46 6.18
N LEU A 59 25.44 -3.93 7.41
CA LEU A 59 24.13 -3.58 7.99
C LEU A 59 23.42 -2.50 7.16
N ALA A 60 24.14 -1.46 6.72
CA ALA A 60 23.57 -0.42 5.87
C ALA A 60 23.10 -0.98 4.51
N THR A 61 23.90 -1.86 3.91
CA THR A 61 23.53 -2.53 2.65
C THR A 61 22.29 -3.38 2.79
N TYR A 62 22.13 -4.09 3.91
CA TYR A 62 20.92 -4.87 4.22
C TYR A 62 19.67 -3.98 4.21
N PHE A 63 19.67 -2.88 4.97
CA PHE A 63 18.51 -1.98 5.01
C PHE A 63 18.20 -1.36 3.65
N ASN A 64 19.22 -0.95 2.89
CA ASN A 64 19.03 -0.42 1.53
C ASN A 64 18.42 -1.49 0.61
N GLY A 65 18.87 -2.74 0.71
CA GLY A 65 18.34 -3.87 -0.07
C GLY A 65 16.88 -4.14 0.23
N VAL A 66 16.53 -4.31 1.51
CA VAL A 66 15.13 -4.54 1.93
C VAL A 66 14.23 -3.39 1.50
N ALA A 67 14.65 -2.14 1.72
CA ALA A 67 13.86 -0.98 1.33
C ALA A 67 13.67 -0.88 -0.20
N THR A 68 14.68 -1.22 -0.99
CA THR A 68 14.59 -1.27 -2.45
C THR A 68 13.61 -2.36 -2.90
N ASN A 69 13.70 -3.57 -2.32
CA ASN A 69 12.77 -4.66 -2.62
C ASN A 69 11.31 -4.28 -2.31
N LEU A 70 11.06 -3.59 -1.19
CA LEU A 70 9.73 -3.09 -0.84
C LEU A 70 9.22 -2.04 -1.84
N GLN A 71 10.09 -1.14 -2.33
CA GLN A 71 9.71 -0.19 -3.40
C GLN A 71 9.40 -0.88 -4.72
N GLU A 72 10.19 -1.89 -5.11
CA GLU A 72 9.91 -2.71 -6.30
C GLU A 72 8.58 -3.45 -6.18
N LEU A 73 8.28 -3.98 -5.00
CA LEU A 73 6.99 -4.61 -4.71
C LEU A 73 5.84 -3.60 -4.78
N GLN A 74 6.04 -2.36 -4.28
CA GLN A 74 5.06 -1.28 -4.41
C GLN A 74 4.77 -0.96 -5.89
N GLY A 75 5.81 -0.95 -6.73
CA GLY A 75 5.67 -0.78 -8.17
C GLY A 75 4.91 -1.93 -8.84
N THR A 76 5.17 -3.16 -8.42
CA THR A 76 4.47 -4.36 -8.90
C THR A 76 2.98 -4.30 -8.55
N LEU A 77 2.64 -3.96 -7.30
CA LEU A 77 1.26 -3.76 -6.85
C LEU A 77 0.56 -2.64 -7.64
N ASN A 78 1.27 -1.55 -7.90
CA ASN A 78 0.73 -0.43 -8.67
C ASN A 78 0.38 -0.84 -10.12
N ASN A 79 1.23 -1.63 -10.77
CA ASN A 79 0.97 -2.17 -12.10
C ASN A 79 -0.17 -3.21 -12.10
N GLU A 80 -0.28 -4.02 -11.06
CA GLU A 80 -1.37 -4.98 -10.92
C GLU A 80 -2.71 -4.27 -10.69
N ILE A 81 -2.74 -3.16 -9.93
CA ILE A 81 -3.93 -2.32 -9.81
C ILE A 81 -4.39 -1.83 -11.18
N LYS A 82 -3.48 -1.34 -12.00
CA LYS A 82 -3.79 -0.91 -13.38
C LYS A 82 -4.44 -2.03 -14.19
N SER A 83 -3.81 -3.19 -14.28
CA SER A 83 -4.35 -4.32 -15.05
C SER A 83 -5.67 -4.85 -14.48
N THR A 84 -5.86 -4.78 -13.16
CA THR A 84 -7.12 -5.15 -12.52
C THR A 84 -8.24 -4.18 -12.89
N VAL A 85 -7.98 -2.88 -12.93
CA VAL A 85 -8.96 -1.87 -13.37
C VAL A 85 -9.31 -2.03 -14.85
N ASP A 86 -8.33 -2.30 -15.71
CA ASP A 86 -8.57 -2.59 -17.13
C ASP A 86 -9.48 -3.83 -17.30
N ASN A 87 -9.29 -4.87 -16.48
CA ASN A 87 -10.16 -6.05 -16.46
C ASN A 87 -11.59 -5.71 -15.98
N VAL A 88 -11.73 -4.94 -14.89
CA VAL A 88 -13.06 -4.47 -14.40
C VAL A 88 -13.81 -3.73 -15.49
N ASN A 89 -13.14 -2.83 -16.21
CA ASN A 89 -13.74 -2.08 -17.33
C ASN A 89 -14.17 -2.99 -18.48
N SER A 90 -13.33 -3.97 -18.84
CA SER A 90 -13.66 -4.95 -19.89
C SER A 90 -14.85 -5.83 -19.52
N ILE A 91 -14.96 -6.26 -18.25
CA ILE A 91 -16.10 -7.02 -17.76
C ILE A 91 -17.39 -6.19 -17.83
N ALA A 92 -17.35 -4.92 -17.43
CA ALA A 92 -18.53 -4.04 -17.49
C ALA A 92 -19.04 -3.88 -18.93
N GLU A 93 -18.15 -3.65 -19.89
CA GLU A 93 -18.50 -3.58 -21.32
C GLU A 93 -19.14 -4.87 -21.82
N LYS A 94 -18.55 -6.02 -21.50
CA LYS A 94 -19.07 -7.34 -21.88
C LYS A 94 -20.46 -7.60 -21.29
N ILE A 95 -20.69 -7.26 -20.02
CA ILE A 95 -22.02 -7.39 -19.39
C ILE A 95 -23.05 -6.53 -20.11
N ALA A 96 -22.75 -5.27 -20.43
CA ALA A 96 -23.64 -4.39 -21.16
C ALA A 96 -23.98 -4.94 -22.57
N LEU A 97 -22.98 -5.50 -23.26
CA LEU A 97 -23.18 -6.14 -24.57
C LEU A 97 -24.09 -7.38 -24.45
N ILE A 98 -23.84 -8.24 -23.49
CA ILE A 98 -24.63 -9.46 -23.25
C ILE A 98 -26.08 -9.08 -22.86
N ASN A 99 -26.30 -8.05 -22.03
CA ASN A 99 -27.63 -7.55 -21.70
C ASN A 99 -28.42 -7.18 -22.98
N LYS A 100 -27.75 -6.52 -23.92
CA LYS A 100 -28.36 -6.19 -25.20
C LYS A 100 -28.75 -7.43 -26.01
N GLN A 101 -27.85 -8.44 -26.04
CA GLN A 101 -28.11 -9.70 -26.75
C GLN A 101 -29.24 -10.50 -26.11
N ILE A 102 -29.30 -10.59 -24.77
CA ILE A 102 -30.38 -11.24 -24.03
C ILE A 102 -31.73 -10.59 -24.41
N ASN A 103 -31.84 -9.28 -24.31
CA ASN A 103 -33.09 -8.58 -24.61
C ASN A 103 -33.48 -8.70 -26.08
N GLN A 104 -32.53 -8.80 -27.03
CA GLN A 104 -32.84 -9.07 -28.44
C GLN A 104 -33.45 -10.47 -28.68
N VAL A 105 -33.05 -11.47 -27.91
CA VAL A 105 -33.60 -12.82 -27.99
C VAL A 105 -34.97 -12.87 -27.31
N GLU A 106 -35.09 -12.30 -26.11
CA GLU A 106 -36.27 -12.42 -25.24
C GLU A 106 -37.47 -11.59 -25.72
N ILE A 107 -37.26 -10.42 -26.35
CA ILE A 107 -38.33 -9.61 -26.95
C ILE A 107 -39.07 -10.36 -28.06
N ASN A 108 -38.45 -11.35 -28.69
CA ASN A 108 -39.06 -12.21 -29.71
C ASN A 108 -39.65 -13.50 -29.14
N GLY A 109 -39.77 -13.61 -27.80
CA GLY A 109 -40.32 -14.78 -27.11
C GLY A 109 -39.36 -15.95 -26.97
N GLY A 110 -38.05 -15.75 -27.24
CA GLY A 110 -37.01 -16.73 -26.99
C GLY A 110 -36.57 -16.74 -25.54
N HIS A 111 -35.77 -17.76 -25.15
CA HIS A 111 -35.10 -17.84 -23.86
C HIS A 111 -33.58 -17.82 -24.07
N ALA A 112 -32.90 -16.82 -23.50
CA ALA A 112 -31.47 -16.57 -23.69
C ALA A 112 -30.61 -17.23 -22.60
N ASN A 113 -30.85 -18.50 -22.25
CA ASN A 113 -30.22 -19.18 -21.10
C ASN A 113 -28.69 -19.14 -21.18
N GLU A 114 -28.06 -19.52 -22.29
CA GLU A 114 -26.62 -19.50 -22.48
C GLU A 114 -26.00 -18.09 -22.27
N LEU A 115 -26.69 -17.05 -22.73
CA LEU A 115 -26.23 -15.67 -22.53
C LEU A 115 -26.40 -15.21 -21.09
N ARG A 116 -27.44 -15.66 -20.39
CA ARG A 116 -27.65 -15.41 -18.97
C ARG A 116 -26.56 -16.09 -18.14
N ASP A 117 -26.16 -17.31 -18.48
CA ASP A 117 -25.06 -18.04 -17.82
C ASP A 117 -23.71 -17.34 -18.05
N LYS A 118 -23.43 -16.91 -19.29
CA LYS A 118 -22.23 -16.11 -19.59
C LYS A 118 -22.20 -14.79 -18.80
N ARG A 119 -23.37 -14.12 -18.66
CA ARG A 119 -23.49 -12.91 -17.85
C ARG A 119 -23.22 -13.20 -16.37
N ALA A 120 -23.77 -14.28 -15.84
CA ALA A 120 -23.55 -14.69 -14.46
C ALA A 120 -22.07 -14.96 -14.18
N LEU A 121 -21.37 -15.66 -15.08
CA LEU A 121 -19.92 -15.89 -14.96
C LEU A 121 -19.13 -14.58 -14.92
N LEU A 122 -19.44 -13.61 -15.78
CA LEU A 122 -18.78 -12.30 -15.76
C LEU A 122 -19.02 -11.52 -14.46
N VAL A 123 -20.23 -11.66 -13.91
CA VAL A 123 -20.55 -11.06 -12.61
C VAL A 123 -19.78 -11.74 -11.48
N ASP A 124 -19.63 -13.06 -11.51
CA ASP A 124 -18.82 -13.82 -10.55
C ASP A 124 -17.34 -13.39 -10.65
N GLU A 125 -16.79 -13.25 -11.86
CA GLU A 125 -15.44 -12.70 -12.08
C GLU A 125 -15.29 -11.28 -11.51
N LEU A 126 -16.27 -10.41 -11.74
CA LEU A 126 -16.26 -9.04 -11.20
C LEU A 126 -16.34 -9.04 -9.67
N SER A 127 -17.15 -9.93 -9.09
CA SER A 127 -17.34 -10.04 -7.64
C SER A 127 -16.09 -10.49 -6.88
N ALA A 128 -15.21 -11.24 -7.54
CA ALA A 128 -13.90 -11.60 -7.00
C ALA A 128 -12.95 -10.39 -6.88
N ILE A 129 -13.17 -9.36 -7.72
CA ILE A 129 -12.34 -8.15 -7.78
C ILE A 129 -12.87 -7.04 -6.87
N VAL A 130 -14.19 -6.79 -6.95
CA VAL A 130 -14.90 -5.74 -6.20
C VAL A 130 -16.27 -6.25 -5.73
N PRO A 131 -16.83 -5.76 -4.61
CA PRO A 131 -18.19 -6.10 -4.20
C PRO A 131 -19.20 -5.64 -5.24
N VAL A 132 -20.10 -6.54 -5.63
CA VAL A 132 -21.10 -6.33 -6.67
C VAL A 132 -22.51 -6.41 -6.09
N GLU A 133 -23.36 -5.46 -6.45
CA GLU A 133 -24.81 -5.50 -6.21
C GLU A 133 -25.52 -5.58 -7.56
N ILE A 134 -26.45 -6.53 -7.69
CA ILE A 134 -27.18 -6.78 -8.92
C ILE A 134 -28.66 -6.45 -8.70
N SER A 135 -29.30 -5.85 -9.72
CA SER A 135 -30.73 -5.66 -9.80
C SER A 135 -31.21 -5.97 -11.20
N GLU A 136 -32.22 -6.80 -11.33
CA GLU A 136 -32.92 -7.09 -12.59
C GLU A 136 -34.40 -6.72 -12.44
N VAL A 137 -34.88 -5.78 -13.27
CA VAL A 137 -36.24 -5.23 -13.19
C VAL A 137 -36.88 -5.34 -14.55
N PRO A 138 -38.13 -5.88 -14.67
CA PRO A 138 -38.88 -5.89 -15.92
C PRO A 138 -39.04 -4.48 -16.50
N ILE A 139 -38.87 -4.35 -17.81
CA ILE A 139 -39.18 -3.11 -18.53
C ILE A 139 -40.64 -3.15 -18.96
N THR A 140 -41.42 -2.23 -18.38
CA THR A 140 -42.83 -2.09 -18.70
C THR A 140 -43.06 -0.96 -19.71
N ASN A 141 -44.21 -0.99 -20.40
CA ASN A 141 -44.60 0.08 -21.31
C ASN A 141 -44.90 1.36 -20.52
N SER A 142 -44.29 2.49 -20.88
CA SER A 142 -44.49 3.78 -20.20
C SER A 142 -45.96 4.29 -20.22
N ASN A 143 -46.73 3.92 -21.25
CA ASN A 143 -48.15 4.28 -21.37
C ASN A 143 -49.09 3.25 -20.74
N TYR A 144 -48.64 2.03 -20.55
CA TYR A 144 -49.35 0.91 -19.94
C TYR A 144 -48.44 0.18 -18.95
N PRO A 145 -48.31 0.67 -17.70
CA PRO A 145 -47.37 0.13 -16.72
C PRO A 145 -47.57 -1.35 -16.37
N ASP A 146 -48.77 -1.88 -16.56
CA ASP A 146 -49.09 -3.29 -16.32
C ASP A 146 -48.69 -4.20 -17.50
N MET A 147 -48.22 -3.63 -18.61
CA MET A 147 -47.78 -4.37 -19.79
C MET A 147 -46.29 -4.61 -19.76
N ASP A 148 -45.88 -5.84 -19.39
CA ASP A 148 -44.50 -6.30 -19.48
C ASP A 148 -44.06 -6.42 -20.94
N LEU A 149 -42.92 -5.88 -21.30
CA LEU A 149 -42.33 -5.98 -22.64
C LEU A 149 -41.56 -7.28 -22.88
N GLY A 150 -41.48 -8.17 -21.88
CA GLY A 150 -40.73 -9.42 -21.95
C GLY A 150 -39.21 -9.25 -21.93
N ILE A 151 -38.73 -8.08 -21.54
CA ILE A 151 -37.31 -7.76 -21.41
C ILE A 151 -37.03 -7.12 -20.06
N ASN A 152 -35.79 -7.34 -19.57
CA ASN A 152 -35.37 -6.86 -18.27
C ASN A 152 -34.26 -5.80 -18.37
N LYS A 153 -34.29 -4.82 -17.47
CA LYS A 153 -33.18 -3.92 -17.20
C LYS A 153 -32.30 -4.56 -16.14
N TYR A 154 -31.10 -4.92 -16.51
CA TYR A 154 -30.08 -5.48 -15.62
C TYR A 154 -29.07 -4.41 -15.21
N THR A 155 -28.94 -4.16 -13.92
CA THR A 155 -28.09 -3.13 -13.36
C THR A 155 -27.03 -3.78 -12.46
N VAL A 156 -25.79 -3.37 -12.63
CA VAL A 156 -24.65 -3.77 -11.78
C VAL A 156 -24.09 -2.55 -11.09
N LYS A 157 -23.98 -2.61 -9.77
CA LYS A 157 -23.37 -1.56 -8.94
C LYS A 157 -22.13 -2.08 -8.27
N ILE A 158 -21.11 -1.23 -8.17
CA ILE A 158 -19.89 -1.46 -7.38
C ILE A 158 -19.74 -0.30 -6.39
N ASN A 159 -19.44 -0.62 -5.12
CA ASN A 159 -19.35 0.38 -4.06
C ASN A 159 -20.54 1.36 -4.02
N GLY A 160 -21.77 0.83 -4.20
CA GLY A 160 -23.01 1.62 -4.20
C GLY A 160 -23.24 2.51 -5.44
N GLN A 161 -22.31 2.54 -6.40
CA GLN A 161 -22.43 3.31 -7.64
C GLN A 161 -22.68 2.41 -8.83
N THR A 162 -23.58 2.84 -9.70
CA THR A 162 -23.94 2.08 -10.91
C THR A 162 -22.78 2.04 -11.89
N MET A 163 -22.34 0.84 -12.25
CA MET A 163 -21.32 0.58 -13.26
C MET A 163 -21.93 0.16 -14.59
N VAL A 164 -22.94 -0.74 -14.56
CA VAL A 164 -23.70 -1.14 -15.76
C VAL A 164 -25.15 -0.81 -15.54
N ASP A 165 -25.79 -0.14 -16.49
CA ASP A 165 -27.20 0.23 -16.48
C ASP A 165 -27.91 -0.20 -17.78
N GLY A 166 -28.39 -1.43 -17.82
CA GLY A 166 -28.92 -2.02 -19.03
C GLY A 166 -27.84 -2.20 -20.09
N TYR A 167 -27.84 -1.35 -21.11
CA TYR A 167 -26.88 -1.40 -22.23
C TYR A 167 -25.71 -0.39 -22.09
N ASP A 168 -25.87 0.54 -21.15
CA ASP A 168 -24.84 1.54 -20.87
C ASP A 168 -23.90 1.06 -19.77
N TYR A 169 -22.64 1.49 -19.82
CA TYR A 169 -21.66 1.18 -18.81
C TYR A 169 -20.76 2.37 -18.54
N ARG A 170 -20.20 2.41 -17.33
CA ARG A 170 -19.20 3.38 -16.87
C ARG A 170 -17.89 2.66 -16.63
N THR A 171 -16.80 3.38 -16.74
CA THR A 171 -15.45 2.85 -16.53
C THR A 171 -14.74 3.57 -15.40
N LEU A 172 -13.79 2.89 -14.79
CA LEU A 172 -12.82 3.48 -13.88
C LEU A 172 -11.59 3.95 -14.67
N SER A 173 -11.04 5.08 -14.27
CA SER A 173 -9.74 5.61 -14.73
C SER A 173 -8.74 5.53 -13.61
N TYR A 174 -7.47 5.40 -13.96
CA TYR A 174 -6.34 5.49 -13.04
C TYR A 174 -5.47 6.70 -13.42
N GLU A 175 -5.12 7.49 -12.42
CA GLU A 175 -4.31 8.70 -12.57
C GLU A 175 -3.10 8.60 -11.67
N ALA A 176 -1.91 8.88 -12.23
CA ALA A 176 -0.69 8.90 -11.45
C ALA A 176 -0.70 10.10 -10.48
N ARG A 177 -0.41 9.84 -9.20
CA ARG A 177 -0.24 10.90 -8.20
C ARG A 177 0.90 11.83 -8.61
N GLU A 178 0.64 13.12 -8.58
CA GLU A 178 1.67 14.14 -8.83
C GLU A 178 2.69 14.24 -7.69
N GLN A 179 2.28 13.89 -6.48
CA GLN A 179 3.09 13.99 -5.26
C GLN A 179 3.02 12.69 -4.46
N LYS A 180 4.14 12.35 -3.83
CA LYS A 180 4.22 11.26 -2.86
C LYS A 180 3.40 11.58 -1.62
N ILE A 181 2.90 10.56 -0.95
CA ILE A 181 2.28 10.68 0.37
C ILE A 181 3.35 10.49 1.44
N ASN A 182 4.09 9.37 1.36
CA ASN A 182 5.18 9.08 2.26
C ASN A 182 6.52 9.38 1.59
N GLN A 183 7.51 9.73 2.40
CA GLN A 183 8.87 10.06 1.92
C GLN A 183 9.49 8.94 1.08
N THR A 184 9.21 7.69 1.42
CA THR A 184 9.78 6.51 0.78
C THR A 184 8.89 5.87 -0.29
N ASP A 185 7.72 6.43 -0.58
CA ASP A 185 6.88 5.96 -1.69
C ASP A 185 7.62 6.12 -3.04
N ILE A 186 7.29 5.26 -4.00
CA ILE A 186 7.71 5.47 -5.39
C ILE A 186 6.87 6.59 -6.03
N ASP A 187 7.38 7.18 -7.10
CA ASP A 187 6.64 8.17 -7.89
C ASP A 187 5.56 7.51 -8.74
N GLY A 188 4.48 8.22 -9.00
CA GLY A 188 3.45 7.83 -9.97
C GLY A 188 2.52 6.71 -9.52
N LEU A 189 2.30 6.53 -8.22
CA LEU A 189 1.27 5.62 -7.71
C LEU A 189 -0.11 6.05 -8.21
N TYR A 190 -0.94 5.08 -8.65
CA TYR A 190 -2.25 5.37 -9.22
C TYR A 190 -3.32 5.58 -8.15
N ASP A 191 -4.10 6.65 -8.32
CA ASP A 191 -5.42 6.82 -7.70
C ASP A 191 -6.50 6.50 -8.72
N LEU A 192 -7.67 6.02 -8.24
CA LEU A 192 -8.79 5.67 -9.10
C LEU A 192 -9.87 6.72 -9.08
N THR A 193 -10.43 7.00 -10.25
CA THR A 193 -11.56 7.90 -10.45
C THR A 193 -12.59 7.27 -11.40
N TRP A 194 -13.83 7.74 -11.36
CA TRP A 194 -14.79 7.44 -12.38
C TRP A 194 -14.50 8.27 -13.63
N SER A 195 -14.34 7.62 -14.79
CA SER A 195 -13.89 8.28 -16.03
C SER A 195 -14.84 9.38 -16.52
N ASP A 196 -16.14 9.26 -16.23
CA ASP A 196 -17.18 10.20 -16.66
C ASP A 196 -17.32 11.42 -15.74
N THR A 197 -17.06 11.29 -14.46
CA THR A 197 -17.31 12.34 -13.47
C THR A 197 -16.04 12.86 -12.79
N GLY A 198 -14.92 12.15 -12.90
CA GLY A 198 -13.69 12.46 -12.18
C GLY A 198 -13.79 12.24 -10.65
N VAL A 199 -14.91 11.68 -10.17
CA VAL A 199 -15.11 11.44 -8.74
C VAL A 199 -14.16 10.32 -8.28
N LYS A 200 -13.44 10.55 -7.17
CA LYS A 200 -12.49 9.57 -6.61
C LYS A 200 -13.19 8.26 -6.23
N PHE A 201 -12.61 7.14 -6.65
CA PHE A 201 -13.03 5.80 -6.27
C PHE A 201 -12.15 5.31 -5.12
N ASN A 202 -12.72 5.16 -3.92
CA ASN A 202 -11.97 4.74 -2.74
C ASN A 202 -11.92 3.22 -2.62
N ALA A 203 -10.94 2.59 -3.25
CA ALA A 203 -10.75 1.14 -3.23
C ALA A 203 -10.32 0.59 -1.86
N ALA A 204 -9.69 1.39 -1.00
CA ALA A 204 -9.28 1.00 0.35
C ALA A 204 -10.36 1.25 1.43
N SER A 205 -11.59 1.60 1.04
CA SER A 205 -12.69 1.81 1.99
C SER A 205 -13.00 0.52 2.77
N ALA A 206 -13.38 0.64 4.03
CA ALA A 206 -13.79 -0.48 4.87
C ALA A 206 -15.03 -1.24 4.32
N SER A 207 -15.88 -0.57 3.51
CA SER A 207 -17.02 -1.19 2.82
C SER A 207 -16.64 -1.98 1.57
N MET A 208 -15.41 -1.82 1.09
CA MET A 208 -14.89 -2.55 -0.07
C MET A 208 -14.44 -3.95 0.33
N GLY A 209 -14.53 -4.87 -0.60
CA GLY A 209 -13.97 -6.22 -0.54
C GLY A 209 -13.25 -6.53 -1.85
N GLY A 210 -12.98 -7.82 -2.08
CA GLY A 210 -12.37 -8.27 -3.34
C GLY A 210 -10.86 -8.06 -3.41
N SER A 211 -10.27 -8.51 -4.52
CA SER A 211 -8.82 -8.48 -4.71
C SER A 211 -8.28 -7.05 -4.89
N LEU A 212 -9.07 -6.13 -5.45
CA LEU A 212 -8.66 -4.73 -5.65
C LEU A 212 -8.39 -4.03 -4.31
N ARG A 213 -9.22 -4.27 -3.29
CA ARG A 213 -8.97 -3.73 -1.94
C ARG A 213 -7.64 -4.26 -1.37
N ALA A 214 -7.38 -5.56 -1.47
CA ALA A 214 -6.14 -6.15 -0.98
C ALA A 214 -4.90 -5.51 -1.62
N LEU A 215 -4.94 -5.23 -2.93
CA LEU A 215 -3.85 -4.56 -3.63
C LEU A 215 -3.59 -3.15 -3.07
N PHE A 216 -4.65 -2.38 -2.78
CA PHE A 216 -4.51 -1.05 -2.18
C PHE A 216 -4.07 -1.13 -0.71
N GLU A 217 -4.56 -2.09 0.07
CA GLU A 217 -4.11 -2.31 1.44
C GLU A 217 -2.61 -2.64 1.50
N MET A 218 -2.12 -3.51 0.61
CA MET A 218 -0.71 -3.84 0.56
C MET A 218 0.17 -2.70 0.04
N ARG A 219 -0.32 -1.93 -0.95
CA ARG A 219 0.43 -0.82 -1.54
C ARG A 219 0.48 0.44 -0.66
N ASP A 220 -0.64 0.81 -0.05
CA ASP A 220 -0.84 2.08 0.66
C ASP A 220 -1.08 1.89 2.17
N GLY A 221 -1.12 0.66 2.68
CA GLY A 221 -1.39 0.35 4.08
C GLY A 221 -0.38 0.97 5.03
N ASN A 222 -0.88 1.76 5.99
CA ASN A 222 -0.08 2.50 6.97
C ASN A 222 -0.52 2.22 8.42
N ASN A 223 -1.28 1.14 8.65
CA ASN A 223 -1.82 0.78 9.96
C ASN A 223 -2.60 1.94 10.61
N ALA A 224 -3.37 2.68 9.82
CA ALA A 224 -4.06 3.90 10.22
C ALA A 224 -3.16 5.04 10.75
N GLU A 225 -1.85 4.94 10.58
CA GLU A 225 -0.85 5.90 11.06
C GLU A 225 -0.52 6.95 9.97
N ASN A 226 -1.50 7.74 9.54
CA ASN A 226 -1.25 8.89 8.66
C ASN A 226 -1.10 10.19 9.45
N PHE A 227 -0.51 11.21 8.82
CA PHE A 227 -0.42 12.54 9.43
C PHE A 227 -1.81 13.18 9.52
N THR A 228 -2.20 13.55 10.73
CA THR A 228 -3.44 14.30 11.01
C THR A 228 -3.16 15.40 12.02
N GLY A 229 -4.04 16.41 12.07
CA GLY A 229 -3.95 17.50 13.02
C GLY A 229 -5.10 18.48 12.86
N LYS A 230 -5.02 19.62 13.53
CA LYS A 230 -5.99 20.71 13.41
C LYS A 230 -5.29 22.03 13.14
N ILE A 231 -5.81 22.80 12.22
CA ILE A 231 -5.33 24.17 12.01
C ILE A 231 -5.63 24.99 13.28
N GLY A 232 -4.67 25.80 13.72
CA GLY A 232 -4.87 26.64 14.90
C GLY A 232 -6.06 27.57 14.74
N THR A 233 -6.71 27.92 15.85
CA THR A 233 -7.89 28.80 15.86
C THR A 233 -7.53 30.28 15.87
N GLU A 234 -6.27 30.61 16.09
CA GLU A 234 -5.77 31.99 16.15
C GLU A 234 -5.59 32.56 14.74
N ALA A 235 -5.85 33.83 14.55
CA ALA A 235 -5.72 34.51 13.26
C ALA A 235 -4.31 34.40 12.63
N GLY A 236 -3.27 34.22 13.45
CA GLY A 236 -1.89 33.99 13.00
C GLY A 236 -1.60 32.60 12.51
N SER A 237 -2.51 31.61 12.72
CA SER A 237 -2.31 30.23 12.27
C SER A 237 -2.43 30.06 10.76
N ILE A 238 -3.00 31.04 10.06
CA ILE A 238 -3.07 31.05 8.60
C ILE A 238 -2.68 32.45 8.12
N GLN A 239 -1.57 32.54 7.43
CA GLN A 239 -1.06 33.83 6.94
C GLN A 239 -0.51 33.72 5.52
N ASN A 240 -0.66 34.78 4.75
CA ASN A 240 0.00 34.90 3.46
C ASN A 240 1.41 35.43 3.66
N THR A 241 2.37 34.80 3.00
CA THR A 241 3.78 35.21 2.99
C THR A 241 4.30 35.26 1.56
N VAL A 242 5.44 35.86 1.34
CA VAL A 242 6.08 35.90 0.02
C VAL A 242 7.28 34.96 0.03
N VAL A 243 7.23 33.95 -0.83
CA VAL A 243 8.34 32.99 -1.06
C VAL A 243 8.70 33.07 -2.55
N ASP A 244 9.97 33.31 -2.86
CA ASP A 244 10.50 33.44 -4.22
C ASP A 244 9.69 34.41 -5.11
N GLY A 245 9.23 35.52 -4.51
CA GLY A 245 8.47 36.57 -5.21
C GLY A 245 7.00 36.25 -5.49
N ARG A 246 6.49 35.12 -4.98
CA ARG A 246 5.08 34.69 -5.09
C ARG A 246 4.41 34.77 -3.73
N THR A 247 3.18 35.26 -3.70
CA THR A 247 2.37 35.18 -2.49
C THR A 247 1.84 33.73 -2.34
N VAL A 248 2.13 33.13 -1.20
CA VAL A 248 1.71 31.78 -0.81
C VAL A 248 1.06 31.83 0.57
N THR A 249 0.29 30.81 0.93
CA THR A 249 -0.30 30.73 2.26
C THR A 249 0.44 29.73 3.12
N GLN A 250 0.78 30.12 4.34
CA GLN A 250 1.26 29.22 5.38
C GLN A 250 0.12 28.87 6.32
N ILE A 251 0.02 27.58 6.67
CA ILE A 251 -0.93 27.06 7.65
C ILE A 251 -0.19 26.39 8.79
N THR A 252 -0.55 26.72 10.02
CA THR A 252 0.03 26.09 11.22
C THR A 252 -0.94 25.05 11.76
N VAL A 253 -0.49 23.80 11.81
CA VAL A 253 -1.23 22.64 12.28
C VAL A 253 -0.81 22.32 13.70
N LYS A 254 -1.76 22.35 14.63
CA LYS A 254 -1.60 22.01 16.05
C LYS A 254 -2.08 20.58 16.33
N ASN A 255 -1.59 20.01 17.43
CA ASN A 255 -1.91 18.64 17.84
C ASN A 255 -1.74 17.61 16.71
N PRO A 256 -0.56 17.57 16.05
CA PRO A 256 -0.31 16.61 15.01
C PRO A 256 -0.24 15.18 15.58
N SER A 257 -0.60 14.19 14.77
CA SER A 257 -0.47 12.77 15.13
C SER A 257 0.99 12.32 15.20
N MET A 258 1.89 12.99 14.46
CA MET A 258 3.34 12.70 14.42
C MET A 258 4.08 13.83 15.13
N THR A 259 4.51 13.57 16.36
CA THR A 259 5.24 14.56 17.19
C THR A 259 6.74 14.33 17.21
N ASP A 260 7.18 13.11 16.89
CA ASP A 260 8.58 12.70 16.96
C ASP A 260 9.17 12.58 15.56
N VAL A 261 10.40 13.06 15.38
CA VAL A 261 11.11 13.00 14.08
C VAL A 261 11.31 11.56 13.59
N GLU A 262 11.47 10.63 14.52
CA GLU A 262 11.68 9.22 14.22
C GLU A 262 10.47 8.64 13.46
N LYS A 263 9.25 9.05 13.81
CA LYS A 263 7.99 8.58 13.22
C LYS A 263 7.53 9.37 11.99
N LEU A 264 8.20 10.46 11.68
CA LEU A 264 7.77 11.37 10.61
C LEU A 264 7.95 10.75 9.23
N SER A 265 6.85 10.38 8.58
CA SER A 265 6.86 9.69 7.28
C SER A 265 6.38 10.55 6.10
N ILE A 266 5.88 11.76 6.33
CA ILE A 266 5.36 12.64 5.26
C ILE A 266 6.46 13.00 4.25
N ALA A 267 6.07 13.17 2.99
CA ALA A 267 6.99 13.59 1.93
C ALA A 267 7.41 15.06 2.09
N GLU A 268 8.56 15.44 1.51
CA GLU A 268 9.05 16.83 1.54
C GLU A 268 8.07 17.82 0.92
N GLN A 269 7.44 17.42 -0.17
CA GLN A 269 6.36 18.10 -0.86
C GLN A 269 5.20 17.13 -1.02
N GLY A 270 3.97 17.62 -0.91
CA GLY A 270 2.84 16.71 -0.93
C GLY A 270 1.49 17.43 -1.01
N ILE A 271 0.47 16.67 -0.67
CA ILE A 271 -0.92 17.13 -0.64
C ILE A 271 -1.41 17.09 0.81
N ILE A 272 -1.90 18.23 1.30
CA ILE A 272 -2.63 18.31 2.56
C ILE A 272 -4.11 18.52 2.27
N THR A 273 -4.97 17.70 2.86
CA THR A 273 -6.42 17.76 2.68
C THR A 273 -7.06 18.56 3.81
N VAL A 274 -7.86 19.57 3.47
CA VAL A 274 -8.62 20.42 4.39
C VAL A 274 -10.05 20.53 3.88
N LEU A 275 -11.06 20.25 4.72
CA LEU A 275 -12.49 20.29 4.32
C LEU A 275 -12.77 19.46 3.04
N ASN A 276 -12.16 18.30 2.92
CA ASN A 276 -12.23 17.38 1.75
C ASN A 276 -11.69 17.99 0.43
N ASN A 277 -10.92 19.07 0.48
CA ASN A 277 -10.22 19.64 -0.65
C ASN A 277 -8.72 19.45 -0.49
N ASP A 278 -8.06 19.17 -1.59
CA ASP A 278 -6.63 18.90 -1.64
C ASP A 278 -5.85 20.18 -1.96
N TYR A 279 -4.80 20.45 -1.19
CA TYR A 279 -3.92 21.59 -1.32
C TYR A 279 -2.47 21.13 -1.40
N LEU A 280 -1.75 21.54 -2.44
CA LEU A 280 -0.34 21.24 -2.60
C LEU A 280 0.48 22.08 -1.61
N TYR A 281 1.37 21.44 -0.85
CA TYR A 281 2.40 22.13 -0.08
C TYR A 281 3.78 21.93 -0.71
N SER A 282 4.62 22.94 -0.63
CA SER A 282 6.00 22.92 -1.15
C SER A 282 7.03 22.63 -0.08
N ASP A 283 6.67 22.84 1.18
CA ASP A 283 7.58 22.79 2.31
C ASP A 283 6.81 22.63 3.61
N PHE A 284 7.45 22.06 4.61
CA PHE A 284 6.96 22.06 5.98
C PHE A 284 8.09 22.32 6.98
N THR A 285 7.73 22.81 8.14
CA THR A 285 8.64 23.01 9.27
C THR A 285 7.95 22.58 10.56
N MET A 286 8.63 21.77 11.37
CA MET A 286 8.19 21.45 12.72
C MET A 286 8.68 22.54 13.68
N ASN A 287 7.76 23.19 14.36
CA ASN A 287 8.05 24.26 15.31
C ASN A 287 8.50 23.70 16.67
N ALA A 288 9.14 24.52 17.48
CA ALA A 288 9.62 24.12 18.80
C ALA A 288 8.51 23.70 19.79
N ASP A 289 7.26 24.13 19.54
CA ASP A 289 6.08 23.74 20.31
C ASP A 289 5.44 22.44 19.84
N GLY A 290 6.06 21.74 18.86
CA GLY A 290 5.54 20.53 18.25
C GLY A 290 4.45 20.72 17.21
N SER A 291 4.06 21.95 16.89
CA SER A 291 3.17 22.25 15.77
C SER A 291 3.92 22.19 14.43
N TYR A 292 3.18 22.04 13.31
CA TYR A 292 3.76 22.07 11.98
C TYR A 292 3.27 23.28 11.20
N THR A 293 4.17 23.95 10.50
CA THR A 293 3.83 24.98 9.53
C THR A 293 4.06 24.44 8.13
N PHE A 294 2.99 24.36 7.33
CA PHE A 294 3.03 23.97 5.92
C PHE A 294 2.93 25.20 5.02
N THR A 295 3.78 25.29 4.02
CA THR A 295 3.75 26.34 2.99
C THR A 295 3.00 25.82 1.78
N LEU A 296 1.79 26.31 1.53
CA LEU A 296 0.98 25.93 0.38
C LEU A 296 1.54 26.56 -0.90
N LYS A 297 1.46 25.86 -2.04
CA LYS A 297 1.88 26.40 -3.36
C LYS A 297 0.94 27.49 -3.88
N GLN A 298 -0.22 27.70 -3.26
CA GLN A 298 -1.26 28.63 -3.68
C GLN A 298 -1.59 29.64 -2.58
N GLU A 299 -2.10 30.80 -2.99
CA GLU A 299 -2.64 31.82 -2.11
C GLU A 299 -4.10 31.51 -1.77
N LEU A 300 -4.46 31.52 -0.49
CA LEU A 300 -5.85 31.43 -0.03
C LEU A 300 -6.42 32.86 0.16
N ASN A 301 -7.64 33.07 -0.31
CA ASN A 301 -8.35 34.31 -0.06
C ASN A 301 -8.82 34.42 1.40
N ALA A 302 -9.24 35.63 1.82
CA ALA A 302 -9.63 35.89 3.21
C ALA A 302 -10.79 35.00 3.70
N SER A 303 -11.76 34.69 2.83
CA SER A 303 -12.89 33.79 3.16
C SER A 303 -12.44 32.35 3.38
N GLN A 304 -11.54 31.83 2.55
CA GLN A 304 -10.96 30.49 2.71
C GLN A 304 -10.16 30.40 4.01
N ARG A 305 -9.28 31.38 4.28
CA ARG A 305 -8.50 31.40 5.52
C ARG A 305 -9.41 31.41 6.77
N SER A 306 -10.48 32.20 6.77
CA SER A 306 -11.42 32.21 7.89
C SER A 306 -12.14 30.87 8.09
N LYS A 307 -12.45 30.13 7.01
CA LYS A 307 -13.10 28.83 7.09
C LYS A 307 -12.17 27.72 7.56
N PHE A 308 -10.88 27.87 7.37
CA PHE A 308 -9.89 26.84 7.74
C PHE A 308 -9.52 26.85 9.22
N LEU A 309 -9.77 27.96 9.93
CA LEU A 309 -9.43 28.05 11.36
C LEU A 309 -10.14 26.95 12.18
N GLY A 310 -9.36 26.15 12.89
CA GLY A 310 -9.85 25.05 13.73
C GLY A 310 -10.21 23.77 12.98
N GLU A 311 -10.14 23.77 11.66
CA GLU A 311 -10.49 22.60 10.83
C GLU A 311 -9.43 21.50 10.92
N SER A 312 -9.88 20.28 10.72
CA SER A 312 -9.02 19.09 10.68
C SER A 312 -8.28 19.00 9.35
N VAL A 313 -7.03 18.58 9.43
CA VAL A 313 -6.18 18.33 8.26
C VAL A 313 -5.66 16.89 8.26
N SER A 314 -5.36 16.37 7.07
CA SER A 314 -4.67 15.09 6.92
C SER A 314 -3.74 15.11 5.70
N ILE A 315 -2.68 14.30 5.77
CA ILE A 315 -1.82 13.97 4.63
C ILE A 315 -1.97 12.47 4.39
N GLY A 316 -2.36 12.10 3.16
CA GLY A 316 -2.71 10.73 2.84
C GLY A 316 -4.01 10.26 3.50
N LYS A 317 -4.36 9.02 3.20
CA LYS A 317 -5.52 8.34 3.78
C LYS A 317 -5.08 7.42 4.93
N SER A 318 -5.93 7.30 5.93
CA SER A 318 -5.83 6.23 6.93
C SER A 318 -6.24 4.91 6.26
N VAL A 319 -5.30 4.01 6.09
CA VAL A 319 -5.53 2.65 5.58
C VAL A 319 -5.16 1.67 6.69
N ASP A 320 -6.20 1.10 7.31
CA ASP A 320 -6.07 0.18 8.44
C ASP A 320 -5.64 -1.22 7.97
N ALA A 321 -4.38 -1.28 7.51
CA ALA A 321 -3.68 -2.49 7.11
C ALA A 321 -2.16 -2.24 7.19
N MET A 322 -1.40 -3.26 7.54
CA MET A 322 0.06 -3.22 7.53
C MET A 322 0.57 -3.52 6.10
N GLY A 323 0.70 -2.47 5.30
CA GLY A 323 1.24 -2.52 3.94
C GLY A 323 2.69 -2.04 3.85
N ILE A 324 3.17 -1.84 2.62
CA ILE A 324 4.55 -1.40 2.36
C ILE A 324 4.91 -0.10 3.10
N PRO A 325 4.07 0.96 3.10
CA PRO A 325 4.38 2.19 3.84
C PRO A 325 4.57 1.97 5.34
N TYR A 326 3.80 1.05 5.94
CA TYR A 326 3.96 0.69 7.34
C TYR A 326 5.36 0.11 7.62
N TYR A 327 5.78 -0.94 6.88
CA TYR A 327 7.09 -1.57 7.09
C TYR A 327 8.25 -0.61 6.81
N MET A 328 8.14 0.23 5.79
CA MET A 328 9.12 1.29 5.50
C MET A 328 9.21 2.30 6.64
N SER A 329 8.07 2.71 7.22
CA SER A 329 8.06 3.65 8.34
C SER A 329 8.68 3.04 9.60
N GLN A 330 8.45 1.76 9.88
CA GLN A 330 9.05 1.06 11.02
C GLN A 330 10.58 0.95 10.88
N MET A 331 11.09 0.62 9.70
CA MET A 331 12.54 0.63 9.44
C MET A 331 13.14 2.04 9.60
N ASN A 332 12.47 3.06 9.07
CA ASN A 332 12.94 4.44 9.20
C ASN A 332 12.94 4.89 10.67
N GLN A 333 11.90 4.55 11.43
CA GLN A 333 11.82 4.85 12.86
C GLN A 333 12.99 4.22 13.63
N PHE A 334 13.24 2.93 13.41
CA PHE A 334 14.36 2.23 14.04
C PHE A 334 15.71 2.88 13.67
N LEU A 335 15.96 3.07 12.37
CA LEU A 335 17.22 3.64 11.89
C LEU A 335 17.47 5.04 12.41
N ARG A 336 16.47 5.90 12.49
CA ARG A 336 16.60 7.26 13.04
C ARG A 336 16.95 7.23 14.52
N SER A 337 16.23 6.40 15.31
CA SER A 337 16.50 6.24 16.74
C SER A 337 17.89 5.66 16.99
N PHE A 338 18.23 4.57 16.29
CA PHE A 338 19.52 3.90 16.41
C PHE A 338 20.68 4.80 15.98
N THR A 339 20.57 5.42 14.80
CA THR A 339 21.60 6.32 14.26
C THR A 339 21.81 7.53 15.16
N LYS A 340 20.73 8.12 15.67
CA LYS A 340 20.83 9.26 16.60
C LYS A 340 21.55 8.84 17.87
N ALA A 341 21.16 7.74 18.51
CA ALA A 341 21.78 7.26 19.73
C ALA A 341 23.27 6.91 19.52
N PHE A 342 23.59 6.25 18.38
CA PHE A 342 24.98 5.91 18.03
C PHE A 342 25.83 7.16 17.80
N ASN A 343 25.36 8.09 16.95
CA ASN A 343 26.08 9.31 16.62
C ASN A 343 26.25 10.25 17.83
N ASP A 344 25.25 10.32 18.73
CA ASP A 344 25.34 11.14 19.93
C ASP A 344 26.46 10.62 20.87
N ILE A 345 26.63 9.30 20.95
CA ILE A 345 27.76 8.70 21.70
C ILE A 345 29.07 8.93 20.96
N GLU A 346 29.13 8.69 19.64
CA GLU A 346 30.32 8.79 18.82
C GLU A 346 30.85 10.24 18.72
N ARG A 347 29.99 11.25 18.83
CA ARG A 347 30.40 12.66 18.90
C ARG A 347 30.94 13.04 20.28
N GLY A 348 30.57 12.30 21.33
CA GLY A 348 30.86 12.67 22.72
C GLY A 348 30.00 13.83 23.22
N ASP A 349 30.29 14.25 24.44
CA ASP A 349 29.59 15.37 25.07
C ASP A 349 30.19 16.72 24.60
N ALA A 350 29.41 17.79 24.52
CA ALA A 350 29.90 19.11 24.10
C ALA A 350 31.05 19.65 24.96
N ALA A 351 31.12 19.25 26.24
CA ALA A 351 32.18 19.65 27.15
C ALA A 351 33.44 18.77 27.00
N ASP A 352 33.30 17.53 26.50
CA ASP A 352 34.39 16.59 26.27
C ASP A 352 34.11 15.78 25.00
N PRO A 353 34.30 16.41 23.81
CA PRO A 353 33.98 15.79 22.54
C PRO A 353 34.84 14.59 22.24
N ALA A 354 34.30 13.64 21.52
CA ALA A 354 35.05 12.49 21.02
C ALA A 354 36.03 12.92 19.94
N VAL A 355 37.19 12.27 19.91
CA VAL A 355 38.27 12.56 18.95
C VAL A 355 38.76 11.29 18.28
N ASP A 356 39.23 11.47 17.02
CA ASP A 356 39.88 10.42 16.25
C ASP A 356 41.31 10.16 16.71
N LEU A 357 42.03 9.25 16.06
CA LEU A 357 43.42 8.93 16.35
C LEU A 357 44.37 10.12 16.20
N ASN A 358 43.98 11.17 15.48
CA ASN A 358 44.78 12.39 15.28
C ASN A 358 44.35 13.53 16.20
N GLY A 359 43.42 13.29 17.13
CA GLY A 359 42.87 14.30 18.03
C GLY A 359 41.88 15.27 17.38
N LYS A 360 41.36 14.97 16.17
CA LYS A 360 40.34 15.75 15.50
C LYS A 360 38.97 15.34 16.01
N GLU A 361 38.09 16.31 16.27
CA GLU A 361 36.72 16.06 16.70
C GLU A 361 35.93 15.21 15.68
N MET A 362 35.09 14.34 16.22
CA MET A 362 34.26 13.43 15.43
C MET A 362 32.96 14.10 14.97
N GLY A 363 32.56 13.74 13.75
CA GLY A 363 31.20 13.99 13.21
C GLY A 363 30.27 12.80 13.41
N SER A 364 29.28 12.67 12.52
CA SER A 364 28.42 11.49 12.50
C SER A 364 29.13 10.29 11.90
N PHE A 365 29.04 9.13 12.54
CA PHE A 365 29.50 7.86 11.98
C PHE A 365 28.50 7.27 10.99
N PHE A 366 27.23 7.20 11.37
CA PHE A 366 26.16 6.87 10.45
C PHE A 366 25.55 8.14 9.85
N VAL A 367 25.31 8.12 8.54
CA VAL A 367 24.87 9.26 7.74
C VAL A 367 23.75 8.82 6.77
N GLY A 368 23.09 9.79 6.14
CA GLY A 368 22.21 9.54 5.02
C GLY A 368 22.86 9.97 3.70
N LYS A 369 22.92 9.12 2.69
CA LYS A 369 23.40 9.52 1.35
C LYS A 369 22.42 10.46 0.66
N ARG A 370 22.92 11.51 0.03
CA ARG A 370 22.12 12.41 -0.82
C ARG A 370 22.06 11.90 -2.24
N ALA A 371 20.91 12.03 -2.90
CA ALA A 371 20.72 11.59 -4.28
C ALA A 371 21.68 12.26 -5.29
N LEU A 372 22.03 13.53 -5.06
CA LEU A 372 22.93 14.31 -5.91
C LEU A 372 24.41 14.26 -5.46
N GLY A 373 24.73 13.36 -4.54
CA GLY A 373 26.08 13.24 -3.95
C GLY A 373 26.24 14.04 -2.65
N GLY A 374 27.12 13.54 -1.77
CA GLY A 374 27.31 14.03 -0.42
C GLY A 374 26.45 13.29 0.61
N GLU A 375 26.50 13.76 1.85
CA GLU A 375 25.91 13.08 3.01
C GLU A 375 25.09 14.07 3.84
N TYR A 376 24.07 13.56 4.53
CA TYR A 376 23.38 14.21 5.63
C TYR A 376 24.09 13.83 6.92
N ASP A 377 24.69 14.79 7.61
CA ASP A 377 25.43 14.61 8.86
C ASP A 377 24.63 15.02 10.11
N PHE A 378 23.36 15.40 9.90
CA PHE A 378 22.35 15.67 10.94
C PHE A 378 22.75 16.79 11.92
N THR A 379 23.30 17.87 11.38
CA THR A 379 23.76 19.03 12.17
C THR A 379 22.68 20.05 12.49
N ASP A 380 21.58 20.03 11.73
CA ASP A 380 20.47 20.97 11.96
C ASP A 380 19.60 20.53 13.14
N THR A 381 19.12 21.48 13.90
CA THR A 381 18.22 21.24 15.04
C THR A 381 16.74 21.42 14.70
N GLN A 382 16.44 22.25 13.67
CA GLN A 382 15.07 22.48 13.23
C GLN A 382 14.69 21.53 12.11
N ILE A 383 13.63 20.77 12.32
CA ILE A 383 13.12 19.81 11.35
C ILE A 383 12.31 20.56 10.29
N SER A 384 12.73 20.45 9.05
CA SER A 384 11.98 20.94 7.88
C SER A 384 12.27 20.05 6.67
N SER A 385 11.49 20.19 5.61
CA SER A 385 11.66 19.41 4.37
C SER A 385 13.06 19.50 3.78
N GLY A 386 13.74 20.65 3.87
CA GLY A 386 15.09 20.86 3.35
C GLY A 386 16.22 20.76 4.38
N SER A 387 15.92 20.45 5.66
CA SER A 387 16.90 20.48 6.74
C SER A 387 17.84 19.26 6.73
N ASN A 388 19.06 19.46 7.28
CA ASN A 388 20.03 18.39 7.50
C ASN A 388 19.79 17.74 8.87
N THR A 389 18.60 17.15 9.04
CA THR A 389 18.15 16.48 10.28
C THR A 389 17.92 14.99 10.05
N TYR A 390 17.68 14.24 11.13
CA TYR A 390 17.34 12.81 11.06
C TYR A 390 16.06 12.50 10.29
N TYR A 391 15.21 13.49 9.97
CA TYR A 391 14.10 13.34 9.03
C TYR A 391 14.57 12.83 7.66
N GLN A 392 15.73 13.29 7.18
CA GLN A 392 16.29 12.89 5.89
C GLN A 392 16.83 11.45 5.86
N LEU A 393 16.99 10.83 7.02
CA LEU A 393 17.45 9.44 7.11
C LEU A 393 16.29 8.48 6.83
N THR A 394 16.52 7.59 5.88
CA THR A 394 15.60 6.51 5.51
C THR A 394 16.37 5.22 5.31
N ALA A 395 15.67 4.09 5.29
CA ALA A 395 16.28 2.79 4.97
C ALA A 395 16.90 2.74 3.56
N LEU A 396 16.46 3.60 2.64
CA LEU A 396 17.00 3.69 1.28
C LEU A 396 18.37 4.37 1.20
N ASN A 397 18.69 5.27 2.13
CA ASN A 397 19.90 6.10 2.06
C ASN A 397 20.84 5.95 3.25
N PHE A 398 20.52 5.05 4.20
CA PHE A 398 21.33 4.77 5.36
C PHE A 398 22.73 4.31 4.97
N ALA A 399 23.77 4.89 5.55
CA ALA A 399 25.18 4.60 5.21
C ALA A 399 26.13 4.90 6.35
N VAL A 400 27.34 4.36 6.24
CA VAL A 400 28.49 4.78 7.04
C VAL A 400 29.16 5.97 6.36
N ASN A 401 29.65 6.93 7.15
CA ASN A 401 30.35 8.11 6.68
C ASN A 401 31.56 7.74 5.79
N SER A 402 31.68 8.41 4.65
CA SER A 402 32.74 8.15 3.66
C SER A 402 34.14 8.43 4.17
N GLU A 403 34.31 9.41 5.10
CA GLU A 403 35.62 9.66 5.75
C GLU A 403 36.08 8.46 6.59
N SER A 404 35.17 7.86 7.38
CA SER A 404 35.48 6.68 8.21
C SER A 404 35.77 5.42 7.38
N ILE A 405 35.13 5.29 6.21
CA ILE A 405 35.40 4.19 5.26
C ILE A 405 36.79 4.33 4.66
N THR A 406 37.18 5.57 4.30
CA THR A 406 38.46 5.84 3.64
C THR A 406 39.64 5.80 4.64
N ASP A 407 39.42 6.32 5.84
CA ASP A 407 40.39 6.34 6.93
C ASP A 407 39.76 5.77 8.21
N PRO A 408 40.02 4.50 8.53
CA PRO A 408 39.49 3.86 9.75
C PRO A 408 39.94 4.53 11.06
N GLY A 409 41.00 5.33 11.02
CA GLY A 409 41.42 6.16 12.14
C GLY A 409 40.44 7.24 12.54
N ARG A 410 39.47 7.54 11.65
CA ARG A 410 38.37 8.49 11.90
C ARG A 410 37.26 7.95 12.80
N PHE A 411 37.23 6.68 13.15
CA PHE A 411 36.32 6.16 14.16
C PHE A 411 36.80 6.49 15.56
N ALA A 412 36.00 7.21 16.36
CA ALA A 412 36.41 7.64 17.71
C ALA A 412 36.45 6.46 18.69
N ALA A 413 37.46 6.52 19.54
CA ALA A 413 37.62 5.53 20.59
C ALA A 413 37.61 6.16 21.98
N VAL A 414 38.00 7.42 22.06
CA VAL A 414 38.26 8.13 23.31
C VAL A 414 37.70 9.55 23.24
N THR A 415 37.42 10.12 24.41
CA THR A 415 37.13 11.54 24.52
C THR A 415 38.42 12.39 24.43
N ARG A 416 38.26 13.70 24.24
CA ARG A 416 39.39 14.62 24.19
C ARG A 416 40.21 14.60 25.49
N SER A 417 39.56 14.50 26.65
CA SER A 417 40.27 14.43 27.93
C SER A 417 41.07 13.13 28.07
N GLU A 418 40.50 11.99 27.71
CA GLU A 418 41.16 10.69 27.69
C GLU A 418 42.38 10.71 26.75
N TYR A 419 42.21 11.26 25.53
CA TYR A 419 43.30 11.41 24.55
C TYR A 419 44.45 12.27 25.08
N THR A 420 44.12 13.39 25.74
CA THR A 420 45.12 14.32 26.29
C THR A 420 45.86 13.73 27.49
N ASP A 421 45.15 12.98 28.33
CA ASP A 421 45.72 12.34 29.52
C ASP A 421 46.53 11.07 29.18
N GLY A 422 46.42 10.58 27.95
CA GLY A 422 47.09 9.34 27.51
C GLY A 422 46.54 8.08 28.20
N VAL A 423 45.30 8.12 28.67
CA VAL A 423 44.64 7.02 29.37
C VAL A 423 43.45 6.57 28.56
N ASP A 424 43.57 5.42 27.91
CA ASP A 424 42.47 4.78 27.17
C ASP A 424 41.55 4.06 28.15
N LYS A 425 40.43 4.70 28.54
CA LYS A 425 39.39 4.08 29.38
C LYS A 425 38.29 3.44 28.56
N TYR A 426 38.25 3.69 27.24
CA TYR A 426 37.24 3.15 26.29
C TYR A 426 35.78 3.39 26.70
N THR A 427 35.53 4.51 27.40
CA THR A 427 34.18 4.84 27.92
C THR A 427 33.16 4.98 26.81
N LEU A 428 33.55 5.49 25.63
CA LEU A 428 32.69 5.60 24.47
C LEU A 428 32.28 4.24 23.93
N LEU A 429 33.21 3.30 23.83
CA LEU A 429 32.92 1.95 23.35
C LEU A 429 31.99 1.17 24.27
N ASP A 430 32.19 1.30 25.58
CA ASP A 430 31.29 0.71 26.58
C ASP A 430 29.85 1.29 26.46
N ARG A 431 29.74 2.57 26.14
CA ARG A 431 28.45 3.21 25.88
C ARG A 431 27.82 2.71 24.55
N LEU A 432 28.62 2.61 23.49
CA LEU A 432 28.17 2.08 22.18
C LEU A 432 27.70 0.63 22.28
N LYS A 433 28.45 -0.24 22.99
CA LYS A 433 28.03 -1.64 23.21
C LYS A 433 26.69 -1.76 23.91
N LYS A 434 26.39 -0.88 24.87
CA LYS A 434 25.08 -0.90 25.56
C LYS A 434 23.91 -0.59 24.66
N LEU A 435 24.11 0.01 23.49
CA LEU A 435 23.03 0.27 22.53
C LEU A 435 22.42 -1.01 21.95
N GLU A 436 23.16 -2.14 21.90
CA GLU A 436 22.62 -3.41 21.44
C GLU A 436 21.33 -3.80 22.18
N SER A 437 21.32 -3.57 23.51
CA SER A 437 20.22 -3.93 24.41
C SER A 437 19.51 -2.72 25.06
N ASP A 438 19.69 -1.50 24.52
CA ASP A 438 19.00 -0.32 25.05
C ASP A 438 17.53 -0.34 24.69
N THR A 439 16.67 -0.58 25.68
CA THR A 439 15.21 -0.70 25.51
C THR A 439 14.51 0.59 25.09
N LYS A 440 15.21 1.69 24.93
CA LYS A 440 14.64 2.97 24.46
C LYS A 440 14.70 3.14 22.95
N LEU A 441 15.38 2.25 22.24
CA LEU A 441 15.65 2.43 20.81
C LEU A 441 14.42 2.15 19.93
N TYR A 442 13.64 1.12 20.26
CA TYR A 442 12.49 0.76 19.42
C TYR A 442 11.37 0.11 20.23
N ARG A 443 10.18 0.71 20.26
CA ARG A 443 8.95 0.17 20.90
C ARG A 443 9.14 -0.37 22.34
N GLY A 444 10.14 0.12 23.06
CA GLY A 444 10.47 -0.36 24.41
C GLY A 444 11.35 -1.61 24.44
N THR A 445 11.95 -1.99 23.31
CA THR A 445 12.88 -3.12 23.15
C THR A 445 14.27 -2.63 22.72
N GLY A 446 15.26 -3.52 22.75
CA GLY A 446 16.62 -3.26 22.27
C GLY A 446 16.69 -3.26 20.73
N ALA A 447 17.86 -2.90 20.23
CA ALA A 447 18.10 -2.94 18.79
C ALA A 447 18.07 -4.38 18.24
N ASP A 448 18.51 -5.35 19.03
CA ASP A 448 18.52 -6.78 18.70
C ASP A 448 17.09 -7.37 18.53
N ASP A 449 16.11 -6.83 19.23
CA ASP A 449 14.70 -7.27 19.16
C ASP A 449 13.90 -6.61 18.01
N PHE A 450 14.47 -5.63 17.32
CA PHE A 450 13.76 -4.89 16.27
C PHE A 450 13.13 -5.82 15.20
N LEU A 451 13.95 -6.73 14.66
CA LEU A 451 13.47 -7.65 13.63
C LEU A 451 12.39 -8.59 14.15
N GLN A 452 12.52 -9.05 15.41
CA GLN A 452 11.51 -9.92 16.02
C GLN A 452 10.17 -9.21 16.19
N CYS A 453 10.17 -7.93 16.57
CA CYS A 453 8.95 -7.13 16.61
C CYS A 453 8.31 -7.03 15.22
N LEU A 454 9.10 -6.77 14.20
CA LEU A 454 8.60 -6.63 12.83
C LEU A 454 8.09 -7.96 12.26
N LEU A 455 8.82 -9.05 12.47
CA LEU A 455 8.41 -10.40 12.07
C LEU A 455 7.14 -10.85 12.82
N SER A 456 6.98 -10.46 14.09
CA SER A 456 5.77 -10.72 14.85
C SER A 456 4.56 -9.99 14.24
N ASP A 457 4.71 -8.73 13.84
CA ASP A 457 3.66 -7.98 13.13
C ASP A 457 3.28 -8.70 11.82
N ILE A 458 4.28 -9.11 11.02
CA ILE A 458 4.05 -9.85 9.76
C ILE A 458 3.34 -11.19 10.02
N SER A 459 3.78 -11.96 11.03
CA SER A 459 3.23 -13.27 11.33
C SER A 459 1.76 -13.18 11.75
N VAL A 460 1.40 -12.21 12.59
CA VAL A 460 0.00 -12.01 13.02
C VAL A 460 -0.89 -11.69 11.82
N ASP A 461 -0.46 -10.79 10.94
CA ASP A 461 -1.21 -10.43 9.74
C ASP A 461 -1.32 -11.60 8.73
N THR A 462 -0.24 -12.39 8.61
CA THR A 462 -0.22 -13.58 7.74
C THR A 462 -1.16 -14.66 8.25
N GLU A 463 -1.12 -14.97 9.56
CA GLU A 463 -2.02 -15.94 10.19
C GLU A 463 -3.49 -15.50 10.07
N GLU A 464 -3.78 -14.22 10.25
CA GLU A 464 -5.12 -13.66 10.05
C GLU A 464 -5.57 -13.83 8.59
N ALA A 465 -4.73 -13.47 7.63
CA ALA A 465 -5.04 -13.59 6.21
C ALA A 465 -5.25 -15.07 5.80
N GLU A 466 -4.45 -16.00 6.32
CA GLU A 466 -4.58 -17.44 6.08
C GLU A 466 -5.90 -17.98 6.64
N LEU A 467 -6.22 -17.64 7.90
CA LEU A 467 -7.45 -18.07 8.56
C LEU A 467 -8.69 -17.60 7.80
N PHE A 468 -8.74 -16.33 7.44
CA PHE A 468 -9.85 -15.78 6.68
C PHE A 468 -9.90 -16.33 5.26
N SER A 469 -8.76 -16.49 4.58
CA SER A 469 -8.69 -17.11 3.25
C SER A 469 -9.33 -18.49 3.26
N LYS A 470 -8.96 -19.33 4.24
CA LYS A 470 -9.48 -20.70 4.39
C LYS A 470 -10.98 -20.71 4.71
N ASN A 471 -11.43 -19.83 5.61
CA ASN A 471 -12.84 -19.73 5.98
C ASN A 471 -13.71 -19.30 4.79
N TYR A 472 -13.30 -18.27 4.06
CA TYR A 472 -14.05 -17.79 2.88
C TYR A 472 -14.02 -18.81 1.73
N SER A 473 -12.92 -19.54 1.51
CA SER A 473 -12.86 -20.62 0.52
C SER A 473 -13.83 -21.76 0.86
N ASN A 474 -13.99 -22.10 2.14
CA ASN A 474 -14.97 -23.09 2.58
C ASN A 474 -16.42 -22.60 2.35
N ILE A 475 -16.69 -21.31 2.60
CA ILE A 475 -18.02 -20.70 2.34
C ILE A 475 -18.30 -20.70 0.84
N GLU A 476 -17.33 -20.30 0.02
CA GLU A 476 -17.42 -20.31 -1.46
C GLU A 476 -17.75 -21.72 -1.96
N SER A 477 -17.00 -22.74 -1.54
CA SER A 477 -17.26 -24.13 -1.90
C SER A 477 -18.67 -24.61 -1.49
N THR A 478 -19.15 -24.17 -0.32
CA THR A 478 -20.51 -24.49 0.16
C THR A 478 -21.58 -23.83 -0.71
N ILE A 479 -21.40 -22.58 -1.08
CA ILE A 479 -22.31 -21.84 -1.97
C ILE A 479 -22.32 -22.48 -3.35
N ASP A 480 -21.15 -22.86 -3.89
CA ASP A 480 -21.05 -23.53 -5.19
C ASP A 480 -21.77 -24.89 -5.19
N MET A 481 -21.60 -25.70 -4.14
CA MET A 481 -22.35 -26.94 -3.98
C MET A 481 -23.87 -26.69 -3.92
N GLN A 482 -24.31 -25.62 -3.22
CA GLN A 482 -25.73 -25.24 -3.19
C GLN A 482 -26.23 -24.78 -4.55
N ARG A 483 -25.46 -23.99 -5.28
CA ARG A 483 -25.79 -23.57 -6.66
C ARG A 483 -25.90 -24.78 -7.59
N GLN A 484 -24.95 -25.71 -7.53
CA GLN A 484 -24.98 -26.94 -8.31
C GLN A 484 -26.18 -27.82 -7.97
N SER A 485 -26.58 -27.90 -6.69
CA SER A 485 -27.75 -28.70 -6.30
C SER A 485 -29.09 -28.13 -6.80
N VAL A 486 -29.15 -26.81 -7.11
CA VAL A 486 -30.37 -26.15 -7.61
C VAL A 486 -30.38 -26.02 -9.13
N SER A 487 -29.22 -25.75 -9.75
CA SER A 487 -29.10 -25.47 -11.19
C SER A 487 -28.17 -26.43 -11.93
N GLY A 488 -27.57 -27.39 -11.22
CA GLY A 488 -26.72 -28.39 -11.84
C GLY A 488 -27.52 -29.33 -12.71
N VAL A 489 -26.98 -29.64 -13.87
CA VAL A 489 -27.52 -30.62 -14.80
C VAL A 489 -26.78 -31.94 -14.61
N ASP A 490 -27.53 -33.02 -14.37
CA ASP A 490 -27.00 -34.36 -14.35
C ASP A 490 -26.79 -34.86 -15.79
N GLU A 491 -25.57 -35.04 -16.23
CA GLU A 491 -25.23 -35.47 -17.60
C GLU A 491 -25.85 -36.79 -17.97
N ASP A 492 -26.02 -37.72 -17.03
CA ASP A 492 -26.64 -39.03 -17.26
C ASP A 492 -28.18 -38.86 -17.47
N GLU A 493 -28.83 -37.97 -16.72
CA GLU A 493 -30.24 -37.67 -16.85
C GLU A 493 -30.53 -36.96 -18.18
N GLU A 494 -29.74 -35.97 -18.57
CA GLU A 494 -29.81 -35.28 -19.85
C GLU A 494 -29.58 -36.21 -21.04
N ALA A 495 -28.60 -37.13 -20.94
CA ALA A 495 -28.34 -38.12 -21.96
C ALA A 495 -29.53 -39.08 -22.13
N LEU A 496 -30.18 -39.48 -21.03
CA LEU A 496 -31.40 -40.31 -21.07
C LEU A 496 -32.56 -39.53 -21.70
N ASP A 497 -32.72 -38.26 -21.37
CA ASP A 497 -33.77 -37.42 -21.94
C ASP A 497 -33.52 -37.14 -23.42
N LEU A 498 -32.29 -36.92 -23.84
CA LEU A 498 -31.93 -36.80 -25.25
C LEU A 498 -32.31 -38.04 -26.06
N VAL A 499 -32.05 -39.24 -25.52
CA VAL A 499 -32.46 -40.51 -26.14
C VAL A 499 -33.98 -40.64 -26.20
N LYS A 500 -34.70 -40.26 -25.13
CA LYS A 500 -36.18 -40.26 -25.13
C LYS A 500 -36.74 -39.31 -26.17
N PHE A 501 -36.24 -38.06 -26.26
CA PHE A 501 -36.68 -37.07 -27.25
C PHE A 501 -36.35 -37.52 -28.68
N GLN A 502 -35.16 -38.12 -28.91
CA GLN A 502 -34.79 -38.67 -30.20
C GLN A 502 -35.74 -39.80 -30.63
N ASN A 503 -36.11 -40.69 -29.71
CA ASN A 503 -37.08 -41.75 -29.95
C ASN A 503 -38.48 -41.17 -30.22
N ALA A 504 -38.93 -40.18 -29.46
CA ALA A 504 -40.21 -39.50 -29.69
C ALA A 504 -40.24 -38.80 -31.05
N TYR A 505 -39.16 -38.09 -31.44
CA TYR A 505 -39.03 -37.49 -32.76
C TYR A 505 -39.12 -38.50 -33.91
N ASN A 506 -38.40 -39.64 -33.78
CA ASN A 506 -38.42 -40.72 -34.76
C ASN A 506 -39.84 -41.31 -34.88
N LEU A 507 -40.54 -41.50 -33.75
CA LEU A 507 -41.91 -42.00 -33.73
C LEU A 507 -42.89 -41.01 -34.40
N ALA A 508 -42.78 -39.71 -34.06
CA ALA A 508 -43.57 -38.64 -34.67
C ALA A 508 -43.33 -38.55 -36.20
N SER A 509 -42.07 -38.61 -36.63
CA SER A 509 -41.67 -38.61 -38.04
C SER A 509 -42.29 -39.82 -38.79
N LYS A 510 -42.26 -41.00 -38.15
CA LYS A 510 -42.87 -42.21 -38.71
C LYS A 510 -44.40 -42.08 -38.79
N MET A 511 -45.05 -41.49 -37.78
CA MET A 511 -46.51 -41.20 -37.83
C MET A 511 -46.84 -40.24 -38.97
N VAL A 512 -46.06 -39.18 -39.18
CA VAL A 512 -46.27 -38.23 -40.29
C VAL A 512 -46.13 -38.96 -41.65
N SER A 513 -45.11 -39.85 -41.78
CA SER A 513 -44.94 -40.63 -43.01
C SER A 513 -46.12 -41.58 -43.27
N VAL A 514 -46.62 -42.24 -42.23
CA VAL A 514 -47.84 -43.12 -42.36
C VAL A 514 -49.05 -42.29 -42.67
N MET A 515 -49.25 -41.13 -42.08
CA MET A 515 -50.32 -40.22 -42.41
C MET A 515 -50.26 -39.74 -43.88
N ALA A 516 -49.07 -39.39 -44.36
CA ALA A 516 -48.84 -39.03 -45.76
C ALA A 516 -49.15 -40.15 -46.70
N GLU A 517 -48.75 -41.41 -46.41
CA GLU A 517 -49.15 -42.60 -47.18
C GLU A 517 -50.67 -42.80 -47.17
N MET A 518 -51.31 -42.63 -46.01
CA MET A 518 -52.80 -42.71 -45.94
C MET A 518 -53.49 -41.64 -46.76
N TYR A 519 -53.00 -40.41 -46.76
CA TYR A 519 -53.50 -39.31 -47.59
C TYR A 519 -53.24 -39.61 -49.07
N ASP A 520 -52.13 -40.07 -49.47
CA ASP A 520 -51.79 -40.46 -50.84
C ASP A 520 -52.75 -41.55 -51.34
N ARG A 521 -53.02 -42.60 -50.54
CA ARG A 521 -53.99 -43.65 -50.86
C ARG A 521 -55.42 -43.10 -50.96
N LEU A 522 -55.78 -42.24 -50.02
CA LEU A 522 -57.12 -41.63 -50.05
C LEU A 522 -57.33 -40.76 -51.29
N ILE A 523 -56.32 -40.03 -51.73
CA ILE A 523 -56.42 -39.13 -52.89
C ILE A 523 -56.31 -39.94 -54.20
N LEU A 524 -55.39 -40.90 -54.28
CA LEU A 524 -55.10 -41.60 -55.54
C LEU A 524 -55.96 -42.84 -55.77
N GLU A 525 -56.45 -43.50 -54.68
CA GLU A 525 -57.23 -44.75 -54.80
C GLU A 525 -58.76 -44.57 -54.56
N THR A 526 -59.16 -43.49 -53.85
CA THR A 526 -60.60 -43.25 -53.60
C THR A 526 -61.13 -41.93 -54.22
N GLY A 527 -60.20 -41.12 -54.79
CA GLY A 527 -60.61 -39.90 -55.52
C GLY A 527 -61.18 -40.23 -56.91
N VAL A 528 -62.42 -40.20 -57.06
CA VAL A 528 -63.12 -40.20 -58.35
C VAL A 528 -63.51 -38.77 -58.71
#